data_c83d8d7ded04fbfb138a82422f6a45c1
#
_entry.id   c83d8d7ded04fbfb138a82422f6a45c1
#
_cell.length_a   1.000
_cell.length_b   1.000
_cell.length_c   1.000
_cell.angle_alpha   90.00
_cell.angle_beta   90.00
_cell.angle_gamma   90.00
#
_symmetry.space_group_name_H-M   'P 1'
#
loop_
_entity.id
_entity.type
_entity.pdbx_description
1 polymer ?
#
loop_
_entity_poly.entity_id
_entity_poly.type
_entity_poly.pdbx_seq_one_letter_code
_entity_poly.pdbx_strand_id
1 'polypeptide(L)'
;MVLTQEKRRLLEKLSRDGVISALAFDQRGALKRMMANYQTEEPSVEQIEQLKALVSEELTPYASSILLDPEYGLPASKVRDVNAGLLLAYEKTGYDATTTSRLPDCLVEWSAKRLKEEGADAVKFLLYYDVDGDEYVNLQKQAYIERIGAECKAEDMPFFLEILTYDENITDNTSAAFAKVKPYKVNEAMKVFSDDRFGIDVLKVEVPVNMKYVEGFADGEVVYTKEEAAKAFKDQEAASHLPYIYLSAGVSAKLFQETLVFAAESGAKFNGVLCGRATWAGSVQVYIEEGEAAAREWLRTQGRKNIEELNEVLAQTASSWSEKV
;
A
#
# COMPACT_ATOMS: atom_id res chain seq x y z
N MET A 1 -1.78 -12.33 -18.20
CA MET A 1 -0.76 -11.30 -18.54
C MET A 1 0.59 -11.99 -18.76
N VAL A 2 1.39 -11.57 -19.74
CA VAL A 2 2.78 -12.08 -19.92
C VAL A 2 3.72 -10.94 -19.57
N LEU A 3 4.46 -11.08 -18.46
CA LEU A 3 5.48 -10.10 -18.08
C LEU A 3 6.65 -10.14 -19.08
N THR A 4 7.16 -8.95 -19.42
CA THR A 4 8.45 -8.85 -20.13
C THR A 4 9.57 -9.36 -19.23
N GLN A 5 10.72 -9.68 -19.82
CA GLN A 5 11.90 -10.09 -19.07
C GLN A 5 12.36 -9.00 -18.09
N GLU A 6 12.27 -7.73 -18.50
CA GLU A 6 12.66 -6.60 -17.65
C GLU A 6 11.70 -6.40 -16.47
N LYS A 7 10.38 -6.42 -16.70
CA LYS A 7 9.39 -6.34 -15.62
C LYS A 7 9.56 -7.49 -14.61
N ARG A 8 9.84 -8.72 -15.10
CA ARG A 8 10.13 -9.86 -14.22
C ARG A 8 11.35 -9.59 -13.36
N ARG A 9 12.46 -9.15 -13.94
CA ARG A 9 13.70 -8.78 -13.22
C ARG A 9 13.45 -7.71 -12.16
N LEU A 10 12.63 -6.70 -12.49
CA LEU A 10 12.29 -5.63 -11.56
C LEU A 10 11.39 -6.13 -10.41
N LEU A 11 10.42 -7.01 -10.68
CA LEU A 11 9.61 -7.64 -9.62
C LEU A 11 10.45 -8.57 -8.73
N GLU A 12 11.43 -9.27 -9.27
CA GLU A 12 12.40 -10.04 -8.48
C GLU A 12 13.18 -9.13 -7.53
N LYS A 13 13.62 -7.95 -8.00
CA LYS A 13 14.30 -6.95 -7.17
C LYS A 13 13.42 -6.35 -6.08
N LEU A 14 12.11 -6.27 -6.31
CA LEU A 14 11.12 -5.76 -5.36
C LEU A 14 10.65 -6.80 -4.32
N SER A 15 11.09 -8.05 -4.46
CA SER A 15 10.64 -9.17 -3.64
C SER A 15 11.81 -9.98 -3.07
N ARG A 16 11.54 -10.82 -2.07
CA ARG A 16 12.45 -11.87 -1.58
C ARG A 16 11.73 -13.20 -1.74
N ASP A 17 12.34 -14.14 -2.45
CA ASP A 17 11.74 -15.44 -2.76
C ASP A 17 10.33 -15.33 -3.39
N GLY A 18 10.12 -14.27 -4.17
CA GLY A 18 8.84 -13.98 -4.82
C GLY A 18 7.78 -13.36 -3.88
N VAL A 19 8.10 -13.07 -2.63
CA VAL A 19 7.20 -12.38 -1.69
C VAL A 19 7.60 -10.90 -1.57
N ILE A 20 6.64 -10.01 -1.76
CA ILE A 20 6.83 -8.56 -1.61
C ILE A 20 6.63 -8.19 -0.14
N SER A 21 7.70 -8.08 0.63
CA SER A 21 7.68 -7.59 2.02
C SER A 21 8.15 -6.14 2.07
N ALA A 22 7.34 -5.25 1.50
CA ALA A 22 7.73 -3.87 1.24
C ALA A 22 7.34 -2.92 2.37
N LEU A 23 8.23 -1.96 2.64
CA LEU A 23 8.00 -0.85 3.55
C LEU A 23 7.29 0.28 2.79
N ALA A 24 6.21 0.86 3.34
CA ALA A 24 5.49 1.97 2.73
C ALA A 24 5.73 3.28 3.51
N PHE A 25 6.37 4.26 2.87
CA PHE A 25 6.57 5.59 3.43
C PHE A 25 6.34 6.70 2.40
N ASP A 26 5.31 6.56 1.59
CA ASP A 26 4.83 7.54 0.62
C ASP A 26 3.88 8.60 1.21
N GLN A 27 3.57 8.53 2.51
CA GLN A 27 2.72 9.50 3.20
C GLN A 27 3.38 10.89 3.19
N ARG A 28 2.59 11.89 2.81
CA ARG A 28 2.96 13.32 2.76
C ARG A 28 2.06 14.12 3.70
N GLY A 29 0.85 14.45 3.31
CA GLY A 29 -0.11 15.15 4.16
C GLY A 29 -0.45 14.40 5.46
N ALA A 30 -0.55 13.07 5.42
CA ALA A 30 -0.77 12.27 6.63
C ALA A 30 0.43 12.32 7.58
N LEU A 31 1.66 12.31 7.06
CA LEU A 31 2.88 12.45 7.88
C LEU A 31 2.94 13.84 8.54
N LYS A 32 2.68 14.90 7.77
CA LYS A 32 2.61 16.27 8.32
C LYS A 32 1.63 16.36 9.49
N ARG A 33 0.43 15.80 9.34
CA ARG A 33 -0.56 15.77 10.44
C ARG A 33 -0.08 14.95 11.65
N MET A 34 0.63 13.85 11.43
CA MET A 34 1.19 13.07 12.54
C MET A 34 2.25 13.86 13.29
N MET A 35 3.17 14.52 12.58
CA MET A 35 4.22 15.35 13.20
C MET A 35 3.61 16.54 13.96
N ALA A 36 2.59 17.18 13.40
CA ALA A 36 1.88 18.30 14.03
C ALA A 36 1.16 17.95 15.34
N ASN A 37 0.96 16.66 15.65
CA ASN A 37 0.46 16.26 16.97
C ASN A 37 1.49 16.42 18.09
N TYR A 38 2.77 16.56 17.77
CA TYR A 38 3.87 16.59 18.71
C TYR A 38 4.68 17.88 18.67
N GLN A 39 4.34 18.83 17.79
CA GLN A 39 4.96 20.15 17.70
C GLN A 39 3.93 21.20 17.32
N THR A 40 4.18 22.48 17.67
CA THR A 40 3.28 23.61 17.38
C THR A 40 3.49 24.22 16.00
N GLU A 41 4.68 24.12 15.46
CA GLU A 41 5.03 24.63 14.13
C GLU A 41 4.71 23.61 13.06
N GLU A 42 4.43 24.07 11.84
CA GLU A 42 4.28 23.15 10.72
C GLU A 42 5.60 22.41 10.45
N PRO A 43 5.55 21.09 10.18
CA PRO A 43 6.75 20.34 9.84
C PRO A 43 7.46 20.91 8.63
N SER A 44 8.76 21.17 8.77
CA SER A 44 9.58 21.67 7.66
C SER A 44 9.86 20.54 6.64
N VAL A 45 10.25 20.93 5.43
CA VAL A 45 10.68 19.97 4.39
C VAL A 45 11.83 19.12 4.89
N GLU A 46 12.82 19.75 5.52
CA GLU A 46 14.01 19.08 6.06
C GLU A 46 13.67 18.05 7.12
N GLN A 47 12.72 18.35 8.02
CA GLN A 47 12.26 17.40 9.04
C GLN A 47 11.61 16.15 8.40
N ILE A 48 10.78 16.35 7.36
CA ILE A 48 10.09 15.28 6.65
C ILE A 48 11.10 14.41 5.91
N GLU A 49 12.00 15.01 5.15
CA GLU A 49 13.04 14.32 4.39
C GLU A 49 13.99 13.54 5.33
N GLN A 50 14.40 14.16 6.44
CA GLN A 50 15.26 13.52 7.43
C GLN A 50 14.61 12.29 8.07
N LEU A 51 13.35 12.41 8.50
CA LEU A 51 12.64 11.25 9.07
C LEU A 51 12.45 10.14 8.04
N LYS A 52 12.12 10.47 6.78
CA LYS A 52 12.04 9.48 5.70
C LYS A 52 13.38 8.80 5.45
N ALA A 53 14.47 9.56 5.46
CA ALA A 53 15.82 9.01 5.32
C ALA A 53 16.20 8.07 6.47
N LEU A 54 15.91 8.45 7.72
CA LEU A 54 16.13 7.59 8.89
C LEU A 54 15.40 6.25 8.79
N VAL A 55 14.10 6.29 8.48
CA VAL A 55 13.29 5.06 8.31
C VAL A 55 13.81 4.21 7.16
N SER A 56 14.21 4.83 6.05
CA SER A 56 14.77 4.13 4.90
C SER A 56 16.10 3.45 5.27
N GLU A 57 17.03 4.17 5.86
CA GLU A 57 18.34 3.66 6.26
C GLU A 57 18.25 2.49 7.24
N GLU A 58 17.43 2.63 8.29
CA GLU A 58 17.39 1.67 9.40
C GLU A 58 16.49 0.46 9.15
N LEU A 59 15.44 0.59 8.30
CA LEU A 59 14.47 -0.50 8.13
C LEU A 59 14.53 -1.22 6.78
N THR A 60 15.08 -0.60 5.73
CA THR A 60 15.16 -1.29 4.43
C THR A 60 16.09 -2.51 4.40
N PRO A 61 17.10 -2.67 5.28
CA PRO A 61 17.83 -3.95 5.38
C PRO A 61 16.93 -5.16 5.67
N TYR A 62 15.76 -4.92 6.28
CA TYR A 62 14.78 -5.95 6.67
C TYR A 62 13.58 -6.03 5.71
N ALA A 63 13.47 -5.13 4.74
CA ALA A 63 12.40 -5.10 3.74
C ALA A 63 12.88 -5.60 2.37
N SER A 64 11.99 -6.12 1.54
CA SER A 64 12.33 -6.43 0.13
C SER A 64 12.46 -5.18 -0.72
N SER A 65 11.70 -4.16 -0.37
CA SER A 65 11.63 -2.88 -1.10
C SER A 65 11.03 -1.79 -0.23
N ILE A 66 11.11 -0.54 -0.70
CA ILE A 66 10.45 0.61 -0.08
C ILE A 66 9.65 1.39 -1.11
N LEU A 67 8.44 1.81 -0.72
CA LEU A 67 7.64 2.78 -1.45
C LEU A 67 7.86 4.17 -0.86
N LEU A 68 8.31 5.09 -1.68
CA LEU A 68 8.51 6.50 -1.35
C LEU A 68 7.71 7.38 -2.31
N ASP A 69 7.58 8.65 -1.97
CA ASP A 69 7.09 9.70 -2.87
C ASP A 69 8.26 10.53 -3.43
N PRO A 70 8.14 11.11 -4.63
CA PRO A 70 9.23 11.92 -5.18
C PRO A 70 9.29 13.34 -4.61
N GLU A 71 8.28 13.81 -3.84
CA GLU A 71 8.27 15.16 -3.28
C GLU A 71 9.22 15.30 -2.08
N TYR A 72 9.26 14.29 -1.19
CA TYR A 72 10.07 14.29 0.05
C TYR A 72 10.91 13.01 0.20
N GLY A 73 10.68 12.01 -0.61
CA GLY A 73 11.30 10.69 -0.45
C GLY A 73 12.59 10.47 -1.25
N LEU A 74 12.98 11.40 -2.16
CA LEU A 74 14.18 11.19 -2.96
C LEU A 74 15.48 11.13 -2.13
N PRO A 75 15.69 11.93 -1.08
CA PRO A 75 16.83 11.74 -0.18
C PRO A 75 16.82 10.35 0.48
N ALA A 76 15.66 9.88 0.93
CA ALA A 76 15.48 8.56 1.53
C ALA A 76 15.79 7.42 0.55
N SER A 77 15.50 7.59 -0.74
CA SER A 77 15.82 6.61 -1.77
C SER A 77 17.32 6.37 -1.95
N LYS A 78 18.15 7.37 -1.63
CA LYS A 78 19.61 7.29 -1.78
C LYS A 78 20.31 6.55 -0.63
N VAL A 79 19.67 6.49 0.54
CA VAL A 79 20.23 5.86 1.76
C VAL A 79 19.61 4.49 2.07
N ARG A 80 18.67 4.01 1.23
CA ARG A 80 18.11 2.67 1.39
C ARG A 80 19.17 1.59 1.21
N ASP A 81 18.95 0.43 1.81
CA ASP A 81 19.80 -0.75 1.58
C ASP A 81 19.89 -1.05 0.07
N VAL A 82 21.09 -1.39 -0.39
CA VAL A 82 21.37 -1.65 -1.80
C VAL A 82 20.57 -2.81 -2.39
N ASN A 83 20.15 -3.75 -1.55
CA ASN A 83 19.32 -4.90 -1.95
C ASN A 83 17.83 -4.62 -1.90
N ALA A 84 17.41 -3.49 -1.34
CA ALA A 84 16.01 -3.11 -1.30
C ALA A 84 15.60 -2.42 -2.62
N GLY A 85 14.55 -2.93 -3.27
CA GLY A 85 13.96 -2.28 -4.43
C GLY A 85 13.28 -0.96 -4.10
N LEU A 86 12.99 -0.15 -5.11
CA LEU A 86 12.36 1.16 -4.97
C LEU A 86 11.05 1.25 -5.76
N LEU A 87 9.94 1.50 -5.08
CA LEU A 87 8.71 1.97 -5.72
C LEU A 87 8.61 3.48 -5.51
N LEU A 88 8.15 4.22 -6.53
CA LEU A 88 7.83 5.64 -6.40
C LEU A 88 6.34 5.89 -6.68
N ALA A 89 5.73 6.71 -5.82
CA ALA A 89 4.35 7.13 -5.96
C ALA A 89 4.23 8.18 -7.06
N TYR A 90 3.25 8.01 -7.96
CA TYR A 90 3.01 8.91 -9.07
C TYR A 90 1.81 9.83 -8.82
N GLU A 91 0.92 9.42 -7.91
CA GLU A 91 -0.26 10.24 -7.56
C GLU A 91 0.10 11.46 -6.72
N LYS A 92 -0.68 12.54 -6.92
CA LYS A 92 -0.72 13.68 -6.03
C LYS A 92 -1.38 13.30 -4.71
N THR A 93 -0.77 13.68 -3.59
CA THR A 93 -1.29 13.31 -2.27
C THR A 93 -2.68 13.88 -2.02
N GLY A 94 -3.61 13.04 -1.55
CA GLY A 94 -4.95 13.46 -1.17
C GLY A 94 -5.75 14.09 -2.32
N TYR A 95 -5.44 13.73 -3.56
CA TYR A 95 -6.15 14.29 -4.71
C TYR A 95 -7.66 14.14 -4.55
N ASP A 96 -8.38 15.18 -4.86
CA ASP A 96 -9.85 15.25 -4.91
C ASP A 96 -10.61 14.54 -3.76
N ALA A 97 -9.97 14.37 -2.58
CA ALA A 97 -10.57 13.64 -1.46
C ALA A 97 -11.75 14.39 -0.80
N THR A 98 -11.92 15.67 -1.14
CA THR A 98 -13.00 16.53 -0.62
C THR A 98 -14.27 16.46 -1.46
N THR A 99 -14.24 15.83 -2.63
CA THR A 99 -15.38 15.62 -3.53
C THR A 99 -15.81 14.16 -3.54
N THR A 100 -17.06 13.89 -3.87
CA THR A 100 -17.57 12.51 -3.99
C THR A 100 -16.96 11.77 -5.17
N SER A 101 -16.62 12.49 -6.25
CA SER A 101 -16.02 11.91 -7.46
C SER A 101 -14.61 11.38 -7.23
N ARG A 102 -13.80 12.06 -6.41
CA ARG A 102 -12.40 11.70 -6.16
C ARG A 102 -11.65 11.35 -7.44
N LEU A 103 -11.69 12.27 -8.42
CA LEU A 103 -11.00 12.06 -9.70
C LEU A 103 -9.49 12.00 -9.51
N PRO A 104 -8.79 11.05 -10.15
CA PRO A 104 -7.35 10.87 -10.00
C PRO A 104 -6.55 12.05 -10.55
N ASP A 105 -5.41 12.31 -9.91
CA ASP A 105 -4.47 13.35 -10.32
C ASP A 105 -3.03 12.87 -10.10
N CYS A 106 -2.17 13.06 -11.12
CA CYS A 106 -0.75 12.80 -11.04
C CYS A 106 0.01 14.03 -10.55
N LEU A 107 1.20 13.81 -10.03
CA LEU A 107 2.18 14.88 -9.85
C LEU A 107 2.54 15.46 -11.21
N VAL A 108 2.25 16.75 -11.41
CA VAL A 108 2.29 17.42 -12.74
C VAL A 108 3.70 17.49 -13.36
N GLU A 109 4.72 17.49 -12.53
CA GLU A 109 6.13 17.51 -12.93
C GLU A 109 6.74 16.14 -13.14
N TRP A 110 5.99 15.05 -12.88
CA TRP A 110 6.47 13.67 -12.96
C TRP A 110 5.81 12.90 -14.12
N SER A 111 6.46 11.81 -14.52
CA SER A 111 5.97 10.81 -15.46
C SER A 111 6.61 9.45 -15.10
N ALA A 112 6.07 8.34 -15.60
CA ALA A 112 6.68 7.03 -15.40
C ALA A 112 8.16 7.01 -15.81
N LYS A 113 8.50 7.68 -16.92
CA LYS A 113 9.88 7.86 -17.39
C LYS A 113 10.77 8.58 -16.37
N ARG A 114 10.31 9.72 -15.84
CA ARG A 114 11.10 10.48 -14.84
C ARG A 114 11.27 9.71 -13.54
N LEU A 115 10.25 8.98 -13.09
CA LEU A 115 10.35 8.12 -11.92
C LEU A 115 11.40 7.02 -12.13
N LYS A 116 11.45 6.43 -13.34
CA LYS A 116 12.49 5.46 -13.73
C LYS A 116 13.89 6.09 -13.73
N GLU A 117 14.05 7.30 -14.26
CA GLU A 117 15.29 8.05 -14.28
C GLU A 117 15.82 8.36 -12.86
N GLU A 118 14.92 8.53 -11.88
CA GLU A 118 15.27 8.64 -10.44
C GLU A 118 15.59 7.29 -9.78
N GLY A 119 15.52 6.20 -10.53
CA GLY A 119 15.92 4.86 -10.09
C GLY A 119 14.80 4.03 -9.51
N ALA A 120 13.54 4.37 -9.79
CA ALA A 120 12.42 3.51 -9.44
C ALA A 120 12.46 2.17 -10.18
N ASP A 121 12.16 1.10 -9.47
CA ASP A 121 11.99 -0.25 -10.01
C ASP A 121 10.52 -0.54 -10.33
N ALA A 122 9.59 0.25 -9.80
CA ALA A 122 8.17 0.24 -10.14
C ALA A 122 7.51 1.59 -9.91
N VAL A 123 6.42 1.81 -10.63
CA VAL A 123 5.50 2.94 -10.43
C VAL A 123 4.33 2.46 -9.57
N LYS A 124 3.95 3.23 -8.55
CA LYS A 124 2.73 3.00 -7.79
C LYS A 124 1.77 4.17 -8.00
N PHE A 125 0.49 3.87 -8.18
CA PHE A 125 -0.56 4.87 -8.23
C PHE A 125 -1.71 4.49 -7.30
N LEU A 126 -2.21 5.44 -6.50
CA LEU A 126 -3.36 5.26 -5.63
C LEU A 126 -4.63 5.73 -6.34
N LEU A 127 -5.64 4.88 -6.36
CA LEU A 127 -6.96 5.17 -6.89
C LEU A 127 -8.04 5.02 -5.81
N TYR A 128 -8.84 6.07 -5.60
CA TYR A 128 -10.11 5.94 -4.90
C TYR A 128 -11.19 5.44 -5.86
N TYR A 129 -11.86 4.34 -5.51
CA TYR A 129 -12.84 3.73 -6.39
C TYR A 129 -14.13 3.32 -5.64
N ASP A 130 -15.26 3.80 -6.13
CA ASP A 130 -16.59 3.30 -5.75
C ASP A 130 -17.18 2.57 -6.96
N VAL A 131 -17.30 1.26 -6.87
CA VAL A 131 -17.78 0.43 -7.98
C VAL A 131 -19.24 0.75 -8.35
N ASP A 132 -20.03 1.22 -7.39
CA ASP A 132 -21.43 1.62 -7.58
C ASP A 132 -21.60 3.13 -7.78
N GLY A 133 -20.49 3.88 -7.84
CA GLY A 133 -20.49 5.31 -8.09
C GLY A 133 -20.95 5.69 -9.50
N ASP A 134 -20.97 6.98 -9.76
CA ASP A 134 -21.39 7.50 -11.08
C ASP A 134 -20.61 6.84 -12.23
N GLU A 135 -21.36 6.32 -13.22
CA GLU A 135 -20.77 5.58 -14.34
C GLU A 135 -19.76 6.42 -15.14
N TYR A 136 -20.07 7.70 -15.37
CA TYR A 136 -19.19 8.58 -16.13
C TYR A 136 -17.90 8.91 -15.35
N VAL A 137 -18.01 9.11 -14.04
CA VAL A 137 -16.86 9.28 -13.15
C VAL A 137 -15.99 8.02 -13.17
N ASN A 138 -16.59 6.84 -13.10
CA ASN A 138 -15.86 5.58 -13.15
C ASN A 138 -15.18 5.36 -14.50
N LEU A 139 -15.81 5.72 -15.63
CA LEU A 139 -15.17 5.71 -16.94
C LEU A 139 -13.96 6.65 -17.01
N GLN A 140 -14.04 7.85 -16.41
CA GLN A 140 -12.90 8.77 -16.34
C GLN A 140 -11.74 8.17 -15.55
N LYS A 141 -12.03 7.57 -14.39
CA LYS A 141 -11.03 6.88 -13.54
C LYS A 141 -10.36 5.74 -14.29
N GLN A 142 -11.14 4.88 -14.94
CA GLN A 142 -10.62 3.78 -15.73
C GLN A 142 -9.72 4.27 -16.87
N ALA A 143 -10.17 5.25 -17.64
CA ALA A 143 -9.36 5.84 -18.72
C ALA A 143 -8.07 6.49 -18.21
N TYR A 144 -8.09 7.02 -16.97
CA TYR A 144 -6.90 7.58 -16.34
C TYR A 144 -5.87 6.49 -16.01
N ILE A 145 -6.31 5.38 -15.44
CA ILE A 145 -5.45 4.23 -15.13
C ILE A 145 -4.90 3.58 -16.40
N GLU A 146 -5.70 3.49 -17.48
CA GLU A 146 -5.22 3.02 -18.80
C GLU A 146 -4.04 3.86 -19.30
N ARG A 147 -4.08 5.20 -19.13
CA ARG A 147 -2.97 6.09 -19.54
C ARG A 147 -1.71 5.82 -18.73
N ILE A 148 -1.83 5.66 -17.39
CA ILE A 148 -0.69 5.32 -16.53
C ILE A 148 -0.11 3.96 -16.91
N GLY A 149 -0.96 2.96 -17.14
CA GLY A 149 -0.53 1.63 -17.59
C GLY A 149 0.18 1.68 -18.94
N ALA A 150 -0.29 2.54 -19.87
CA ALA A 150 0.37 2.74 -21.16
C ALA A 150 1.75 3.39 -21.00
N GLU A 151 1.91 4.38 -20.10
CA GLU A 151 3.23 4.96 -19.77
C GLU A 151 4.17 3.90 -19.17
N CYS A 152 3.71 3.14 -18.18
CA CYS A 152 4.51 2.09 -17.54
C CYS A 152 4.91 1.00 -18.51
N LYS A 153 4.01 0.64 -19.44
CA LYS A 153 4.30 -0.32 -20.53
C LYS A 153 5.36 0.23 -21.49
N ALA A 154 5.28 1.50 -21.86
CA ALA A 154 6.25 2.14 -22.75
C ALA A 154 7.67 2.20 -22.15
N GLU A 155 7.75 2.37 -20.84
CA GLU A 155 9.00 2.40 -20.08
C GLU A 155 9.46 1.00 -19.59
N ASP A 156 8.70 -0.04 -19.87
CA ASP A 156 8.94 -1.41 -19.40
C ASP A 156 9.12 -1.50 -17.87
N MET A 157 8.21 -0.79 -17.16
CA MET A 157 8.19 -0.66 -15.70
C MET A 157 7.01 -1.42 -15.12
N PRO A 158 7.17 -2.17 -14.01
CA PRO A 158 6.05 -2.70 -13.26
C PRO A 158 5.12 -1.60 -12.77
N PHE A 159 3.81 -1.81 -12.92
CA PHE A 159 2.76 -0.91 -12.45
C PHE A 159 2.01 -1.52 -11.28
N PHE A 160 2.08 -0.87 -10.12
CA PHE A 160 1.35 -1.21 -8.90
C PHE A 160 0.15 -0.27 -8.75
N LEU A 161 -1.07 -0.79 -8.88
CA LEU A 161 -2.28 -0.02 -8.61
C LEU A 161 -2.75 -0.26 -7.18
N GLU A 162 -2.73 0.78 -6.36
CA GLU A 162 -3.35 0.79 -5.04
C GLU A 162 -4.81 1.22 -5.15
N ILE A 163 -5.73 0.36 -4.72
CA ILE A 163 -7.16 0.65 -4.73
C ILE A 163 -7.63 0.88 -3.30
N LEU A 164 -8.15 2.06 -3.02
CA LEU A 164 -8.90 2.38 -1.81
C LEU A 164 -10.37 2.51 -2.15
N THR A 165 -11.18 1.63 -1.58
CA THR A 165 -12.62 1.64 -1.82
C THR A 165 -13.32 2.65 -0.90
N TYR A 166 -14.40 3.22 -1.41
CA TYR A 166 -15.30 4.09 -0.65
C TYR A 166 -16.73 3.90 -1.15
N ASP A 167 -17.67 4.53 -0.48
CA ASP A 167 -19.06 4.59 -0.90
C ASP A 167 -19.51 6.05 -0.83
N GLU A 168 -20.08 6.58 -1.92
CA GLU A 168 -20.51 7.99 -1.99
C GLU A 168 -21.61 8.33 -0.98
N ASN A 169 -22.35 7.33 -0.51
CA ASN A 169 -23.46 7.47 0.44
C ASN A 169 -23.04 7.16 1.89
N ILE A 170 -21.84 6.61 2.12
CA ILE A 170 -21.33 6.27 3.45
C ILE A 170 -20.04 7.05 3.69
N THR A 171 -20.14 8.17 4.38
CA THR A 171 -19.01 9.11 4.58
C THR A 171 -17.94 8.58 5.53
N ASP A 172 -18.30 7.71 6.46
CA ASP A 172 -17.37 7.09 7.41
C ASP A 172 -17.01 5.67 7.00
N ASN A 173 -15.85 5.53 6.35
CA ASN A 173 -15.31 4.24 5.93
C ASN A 173 -14.87 3.33 7.10
N THR A 174 -14.90 3.82 8.34
CA THR A 174 -14.60 3.03 9.54
C THR A 174 -15.87 2.47 10.20
N SER A 175 -17.05 2.90 9.77
CA SER A 175 -18.36 2.52 10.34
C SER A 175 -18.74 1.06 10.04
N ALA A 176 -19.64 0.52 10.87
CA ALA A 176 -20.28 -0.76 10.61
C ALA A 176 -21.09 -0.76 9.30
N ALA A 177 -21.64 0.40 8.91
CA ALA A 177 -22.36 0.54 7.64
C ALA A 177 -21.41 0.29 6.44
N PHE A 178 -20.22 0.87 6.45
CA PHE A 178 -19.23 0.60 5.41
C PHE A 178 -18.68 -0.83 5.52
N ALA A 179 -18.45 -1.36 6.72
CA ALA A 179 -18.01 -2.73 6.91
C ALA A 179 -18.91 -3.75 6.19
N LYS A 180 -20.25 -3.51 6.17
CA LYS A 180 -21.24 -4.39 5.49
C LYS A 180 -21.10 -4.42 3.97
N VAL A 181 -20.66 -3.34 3.35
CA VAL A 181 -20.52 -3.25 1.88
C VAL A 181 -19.09 -3.50 1.40
N LYS A 182 -18.13 -3.42 2.30
CA LYS A 182 -16.69 -3.50 1.97
C LYS A 182 -16.29 -4.75 1.18
N PRO A 183 -16.72 -5.98 1.51
CA PRO A 183 -16.33 -7.18 0.76
C PRO A 183 -16.71 -7.08 -0.72
N TYR A 184 -17.91 -6.61 -0.99
CA TYR A 184 -18.39 -6.39 -2.35
C TYR A 184 -17.57 -5.30 -3.06
N LYS A 185 -17.41 -4.13 -2.42
CA LYS A 185 -16.67 -2.99 -3.00
C LYS A 185 -15.23 -3.37 -3.36
N VAL A 186 -14.51 -4.04 -2.44
CA VAL A 186 -13.13 -4.44 -2.66
C VAL A 186 -13.00 -5.48 -3.77
N ASN A 187 -13.81 -6.54 -3.72
CA ASN A 187 -13.69 -7.64 -4.66
C ASN A 187 -14.13 -7.25 -6.09
N GLU A 188 -15.20 -6.45 -6.22
CA GLU A 188 -15.62 -5.95 -7.54
C GLU A 188 -14.61 -4.95 -8.13
N ALA A 189 -14.01 -4.07 -7.30
CA ALA A 189 -12.95 -3.18 -7.76
C ALA A 189 -11.73 -3.99 -8.28
N MET A 190 -11.35 -5.07 -7.60
CA MET A 190 -10.28 -5.96 -8.07
C MET A 190 -10.63 -6.61 -9.41
N LYS A 191 -11.86 -7.07 -9.60
CA LYS A 191 -12.31 -7.64 -10.90
C LYS A 191 -12.20 -6.62 -12.02
N VAL A 192 -12.67 -5.38 -11.79
CA VAL A 192 -12.59 -4.31 -12.79
C VAL A 192 -11.15 -4.09 -13.23
N PHE A 193 -10.23 -3.89 -12.28
CA PHE A 193 -8.84 -3.53 -12.57
C PHE A 193 -7.93 -4.73 -12.86
N SER A 194 -8.48 -5.94 -12.94
CA SER A 194 -7.77 -7.13 -13.44
C SER A 194 -7.81 -7.29 -14.96
N ASP A 195 -8.54 -6.42 -15.67
CA ASP A 195 -8.56 -6.43 -17.14
C ASP A 195 -7.18 -5.98 -17.69
N ASP A 196 -6.66 -6.74 -18.66
CA ASP A 196 -5.34 -6.51 -19.28
C ASP A 196 -5.20 -5.11 -19.92
N ARG A 197 -6.32 -4.44 -20.25
CA ARG A 197 -6.31 -3.08 -20.81
C ARG A 197 -5.66 -2.05 -19.89
N PHE A 198 -5.68 -2.28 -18.58
CA PHE A 198 -5.09 -1.35 -17.62
C PHE A 198 -3.57 -1.48 -17.47
N GLY A 199 -2.97 -2.56 -17.99
CA GLY A 199 -1.53 -2.77 -17.92
C GLY A 199 -0.96 -2.86 -16.51
N ILE A 200 -1.77 -3.27 -15.53
CA ILE A 200 -1.40 -3.42 -14.13
C ILE A 200 -0.65 -4.74 -13.95
N ASP A 201 0.47 -4.71 -13.24
CA ASP A 201 1.27 -5.89 -12.95
C ASP A 201 1.02 -6.44 -11.55
N VAL A 202 0.72 -5.57 -10.56
CA VAL A 202 0.42 -5.94 -9.18
C VAL A 202 -0.68 -5.04 -8.64
N LEU A 203 -1.68 -5.63 -8.00
CA LEU A 203 -2.69 -4.90 -7.24
C LEU A 203 -2.25 -4.73 -5.78
N LYS A 204 -2.33 -3.51 -5.24
CA LYS A 204 -2.23 -3.24 -3.81
C LYS A 204 -3.63 -2.95 -3.30
N VAL A 205 -4.14 -3.81 -2.42
CA VAL A 205 -5.56 -3.81 -2.07
C VAL A 205 -5.80 -3.82 -0.57
N GLU A 206 -6.98 -3.39 -0.19
CA GLU A 206 -7.49 -3.59 1.16
C GLU A 206 -7.84 -5.06 1.37
N VAL A 207 -7.76 -5.51 2.63
CA VAL A 207 -8.42 -6.75 3.02
C VAL A 207 -9.93 -6.62 2.82
N PRO A 208 -10.65 -7.68 2.39
CA PRO A 208 -12.04 -7.57 1.94
C PRO A 208 -13.02 -7.28 3.08
N VAL A 209 -12.62 -7.54 4.33
CA VAL A 209 -13.43 -7.28 5.53
C VAL A 209 -12.70 -6.35 6.49
N ASN A 210 -13.45 -5.53 7.24
CA ASN A 210 -12.87 -4.82 8.37
C ASN A 210 -12.84 -5.76 9.58
N MET A 211 -11.66 -6.27 9.92
CA MET A 211 -11.49 -7.26 11.00
C MET A 211 -12.02 -6.79 12.36
N LYS A 212 -12.11 -5.47 12.61
CA LYS A 212 -12.72 -4.93 13.82
C LYS A 212 -14.22 -5.23 13.96
N TYR A 213 -14.85 -5.73 12.90
CA TYR A 213 -16.26 -6.13 12.86
C TYR A 213 -16.44 -7.63 12.62
N VAL A 214 -15.37 -8.43 12.69
CA VAL A 214 -15.43 -9.88 12.50
C VAL A 214 -15.43 -10.59 13.85
N GLU A 215 -16.26 -11.60 13.99
CA GLU A 215 -16.34 -12.46 15.18
C GLU A 215 -14.96 -12.96 15.61
N GLY A 216 -14.65 -12.81 16.89
CA GLY A 216 -13.35 -13.21 17.49
C GLY A 216 -12.20 -12.23 17.26
N PHE A 217 -12.42 -11.15 16.50
CA PHE A 217 -11.48 -10.03 16.33
C PHE A 217 -12.09 -8.70 16.79
N ALA A 218 -13.42 -8.62 16.79
CA ALA A 218 -14.16 -7.42 17.20
C ALA A 218 -14.12 -7.22 18.71
N ASP A 219 -13.86 -5.97 19.14
CA ASP A 219 -14.01 -5.53 20.53
C ASP A 219 -15.43 -4.99 20.84
N GLY A 220 -16.31 -4.96 19.83
CA GLY A 220 -17.65 -4.37 19.90
C GLY A 220 -18.64 -5.02 18.94
N GLU A 221 -19.30 -4.22 18.09
CA GLU A 221 -20.28 -4.71 17.11
C GLU A 221 -19.67 -5.73 16.16
N VAL A 222 -20.33 -6.87 15.98
CA VAL A 222 -19.98 -7.91 15.01
C VAL A 222 -20.89 -7.77 13.79
N VAL A 223 -20.29 -7.65 12.61
CA VAL A 223 -20.98 -7.60 11.32
C VAL A 223 -20.89 -8.94 10.57
N TYR A 224 -19.78 -9.64 10.74
CA TYR A 224 -19.50 -10.91 10.05
C TYR A 224 -19.09 -12.01 11.02
N THR A 225 -19.63 -13.21 10.82
CA THR A 225 -19.06 -14.43 11.41
C THR A 225 -17.68 -14.70 10.82
N LYS A 226 -16.90 -15.59 11.45
CA LYS A 226 -15.61 -16.02 10.88
C LYS A 226 -15.78 -16.70 9.51
N GLU A 227 -16.83 -17.49 9.32
CA GLU A 227 -17.13 -18.18 8.08
C GLU A 227 -17.46 -17.21 6.95
N GLU A 228 -18.26 -16.17 7.23
CA GLU A 228 -18.57 -15.12 6.24
C GLU A 228 -17.32 -14.32 5.87
N ALA A 229 -16.49 -13.98 6.85
CA ALA A 229 -15.21 -13.30 6.61
C ALA A 229 -14.27 -14.18 5.77
N ALA A 230 -14.13 -15.46 6.11
CA ALA A 230 -13.31 -16.42 5.35
C ALA A 230 -13.80 -16.56 3.90
N LYS A 231 -15.12 -16.58 3.70
CA LYS A 231 -15.70 -16.57 2.36
C LYS A 231 -15.31 -15.30 1.58
N ALA A 232 -15.33 -14.14 2.22
CA ALA A 232 -14.95 -12.88 1.57
C ALA A 232 -13.49 -12.88 1.09
N PHE A 233 -12.55 -13.44 1.87
CA PHE A 233 -11.15 -13.63 1.45
C PHE A 233 -11.01 -14.63 0.30
N LYS A 234 -11.77 -15.72 0.32
CA LYS A 234 -11.80 -16.69 -0.78
C LYS A 234 -12.37 -16.07 -2.06
N ASP A 235 -13.42 -15.28 -1.94
CA ASP A 235 -14.01 -14.57 -3.07
C ASP A 235 -13.04 -13.51 -3.62
N GLN A 236 -12.23 -12.86 -2.75
CA GLN A 236 -11.16 -11.96 -3.16
C GLN A 236 -10.09 -12.66 -3.98
N GLU A 237 -9.64 -13.85 -3.57
CA GLU A 237 -8.68 -14.63 -4.36
C GLU A 237 -9.21 -14.95 -5.76
N ALA A 238 -10.50 -15.25 -5.86
CA ALA A 238 -11.15 -15.52 -7.14
C ALA A 238 -11.43 -14.27 -7.98
N ALA A 239 -11.32 -13.06 -7.40
CA ALA A 239 -11.63 -11.80 -8.06
C ALA A 239 -10.55 -11.34 -9.04
N SER A 240 -9.31 -11.85 -8.93
CA SER A 240 -8.19 -11.41 -9.76
C SER A 240 -7.23 -12.54 -10.09
N HIS A 241 -6.76 -12.55 -11.34
CA HIS A 241 -5.65 -13.40 -11.77
C HIS A 241 -4.29 -12.73 -11.57
N LEU A 242 -4.26 -11.42 -11.28
CA LEU A 242 -3.03 -10.67 -11.05
C LEU A 242 -2.44 -10.99 -9.67
N PRO A 243 -1.11 -10.89 -9.52
CA PRO A 243 -0.50 -10.78 -8.21
C PRO A 243 -1.12 -9.63 -7.42
N TYR A 244 -1.36 -9.85 -6.11
CA TYR A 244 -1.85 -8.78 -5.24
C TYR A 244 -1.20 -8.82 -3.86
N ILE A 245 -1.07 -7.65 -3.27
CA ILE A 245 -0.48 -7.43 -1.96
C ILE A 245 -1.44 -6.63 -1.09
N TYR A 246 -1.38 -6.84 0.23
CA TYR A 246 -2.24 -6.13 1.16
C TYR A 246 -1.62 -4.82 1.67
N LEU A 247 -2.47 -3.83 1.89
CA LEU A 247 -2.18 -2.64 2.67
C LEU A 247 -2.70 -2.79 4.10
N SER A 248 -2.02 -2.18 5.07
CA SER A 248 -2.37 -2.32 6.50
C SER A 248 -3.51 -1.40 6.96
N ALA A 249 -3.97 -0.46 6.13
CA ALA A 249 -5.02 0.53 6.44
C ALA A 249 -4.83 1.29 7.78
N GLY A 250 -3.63 1.26 8.37
CA GLY A 250 -3.32 1.92 9.64
C GLY A 250 -3.85 1.21 10.90
N VAL A 251 -4.23 -0.07 10.80
CA VAL A 251 -4.50 -0.90 11.97
C VAL A 251 -3.21 -1.21 12.75
N SER A 252 -3.33 -1.73 13.98
CA SER A 252 -2.17 -2.13 14.76
C SER A 252 -1.37 -3.25 14.08
N ALA A 253 -0.07 -3.33 14.34
CA ALA A 253 0.79 -4.40 13.82
C ALA A 253 0.21 -5.78 14.13
N LYS A 254 -0.22 -5.99 15.38
CA LYS A 254 -0.83 -7.25 15.83
C LYS A 254 -2.06 -7.63 15.01
N LEU A 255 -3.04 -6.72 14.89
CA LEU A 255 -4.26 -7.00 14.13
C LEU A 255 -3.96 -7.27 12.66
N PHE A 256 -2.98 -6.56 12.10
CA PHE A 256 -2.58 -6.80 10.71
C PHE A 256 -1.97 -8.19 10.52
N GLN A 257 -1.06 -8.61 11.40
CA GLN A 257 -0.46 -9.95 11.38
C GLN A 257 -1.53 -11.05 11.55
N GLU A 258 -2.43 -10.91 12.52
CA GLU A 258 -3.56 -11.83 12.72
C GLU A 258 -4.48 -11.89 11.47
N THR A 259 -4.67 -10.76 10.80
CA THR A 259 -5.44 -10.69 9.55
C THR A 259 -4.76 -11.47 8.42
N LEU A 260 -3.43 -11.39 8.29
CA LEU A 260 -2.69 -12.13 7.26
C LEU A 260 -2.76 -13.65 7.48
N VAL A 261 -2.66 -14.09 8.74
CA VAL A 261 -2.84 -15.50 9.10
C VAL A 261 -4.26 -15.96 8.73
N PHE A 262 -5.27 -15.21 9.15
CA PHE A 262 -6.66 -15.53 8.83
C PHE A 262 -6.94 -15.56 7.31
N ALA A 263 -6.34 -14.61 6.54
CA ALA A 263 -6.45 -14.58 5.09
C ALA A 263 -5.89 -15.87 4.46
N ALA A 264 -4.69 -16.29 4.86
CA ALA A 264 -4.06 -17.50 4.34
C ALA A 264 -4.85 -18.76 4.70
N GLU A 265 -5.31 -18.88 5.95
CA GLU A 265 -6.17 -20.00 6.42
C GLU A 265 -7.51 -20.04 5.65
N SER A 266 -8.00 -18.88 5.20
CA SER A 266 -9.21 -18.75 4.38
C SER A 266 -8.97 -19.06 2.88
N GLY A 267 -7.72 -19.35 2.48
CA GLY A 267 -7.35 -19.70 1.11
C GLY A 267 -6.95 -18.54 0.20
N ALA A 268 -6.72 -17.34 0.75
CA ALA A 268 -6.15 -16.23 -0.01
C ALA A 268 -4.67 -16.51 -0.31
N LYS A 269 -4.26 -16.30 -1.57
CA LYS A 269 -2.88 -16.45 -2.05
C LYS A 269 -2.27 -15.10 -2.38
N PHE A 270 -2.29 -14.20 -1.39
CA PHE A 270 -1.67 -12.89 -1.54
C PHE A 270 -0.14 -13.01 -1.64
N ASN A 271 0.48 -12.06 -2.33
CA ASN A 271 1.89 -12.14 -2.71
C ASN A 271 2.77 -11.21 -1.88
N GLY A 272 2.28 -10.77 -0.73
CA GLY A 272 3.00 -9.92 0.20
C GLY A 272 2.20 -8.74 0.71
N VAL A 273 2.91 -7.71 1.17
CA VAL A 273 2.35 -6.50 1.74
C VAL A 273 3.15 -5.27 1.34
N LEU A 274 2.48 -4.11 1.36
CA LEU A 274 3.11 -2.79 1.51
C LEU A 274 2.69 -2.24 2.88
N CYS A 275 3.53 -2.46 3.90
CA CYS A 275 3.24 -2.10 5.27
C CYS A 275 3.90 -0.76 5.63
N GLY A 276 3.11 0.17 6.13
CA GLY A 276 3.57 1.52 6.47
C GLY A 276 3.57 1.79 7.97
N ARG A 277 2.58 2.55 8.42
CA ARG A 277 2.49 3.08 9.78
C ARG A 277 2.61 2.04 10.90
N ALA A 278 2.14 0.84 10.70
CA ALA A 278 2.29 -0.25 11.66
C ALA A 278 3.76 -0.59 11.97
N THR A 279 4.69 -0.24 11.07
CA THR A 279 6.12 -0.49 11.25
C THR A 279 6.84 0.69 11.89
N TRP A 280 6.63 1.92 11.39
CA TRP A 280 7.47 3.07 11.70
C TRP A 280 6.77 4.22 12.46
N ALA A 281 5.43 4.24 12.58
CA ALA A 281 4.70 5.41 13.08
C ALA A 281 5.13 5.89 14.47
N GLY A 282 5.54 4.97 15.36
CA GLY A 282 6.03 5.33 16.70
C GLY A 282 7.32 6.14 16.68
N SER A 283 8.11 6.08 15.62
CA SER A 283 9.32 6.91 15.49
C SER A 283 9.03 8.39 15.30
N VAL A 284 7.82 8.76 14.83
CA VAL A 284 7.45 10.15 14.58
C VAL A 284 7.46 10.97 15.87
N GLN A 285 6.81 10.47 16.92
CA GLN A 285 6.82 11.12 18.23
C GLN A 285 8.24 11.26 18.77
N VAL A 286 8.99 10.16 18.79
CA VAL A 286 10.37 10.14 19.30
C VAL A 286 11.25 11.13 18.53
N TYR A 287 11.08 11.19 17.20
CA TYR A 287 11.83 12.13 16.36
C TYR A 287 11.55 13.61 16.72
N ILE A 288 10.29 13.94 16.93
CA ILE A 288 9.90 15.34 17.24
C ILE A 288 10.28 15.73 18.67
N GLU A 289 10.04 14.86 19.65
CA GLU A 289 10.23 15.19 21.08
C GLU A 289 11.68 14.99 21.55
N GLU A 290 12.40 14.00 21.02
CA GLU A 290 13.71 13.57 21.50
C GLU A 290 14.84 13.70 20.44
N GLY A 291 14.48 13.94 19.18
CA GLY A 291 15.40 14.20 18.09
C GLY A 291 15.88 12.94 17.33
N GLU A 292 16.76 13.17 16.34
CA GLU A 292 17.23 12.17 15.39
C GLU A 292 17.85 10.93 16.06
N ALA A 293 18.74 11.13 17.02
CA ALA A 293 19.48 10.01 17.64
C ALA A 293 18.54 9.04 18.38
N ALA A 294 17.54 9.56 19.07
CA ALA A 294 16.53 8.75 19.75
C ALA A 294 15.62 8.03 18.77
N ALA A 295 15.19 8.71 17.69
CA ALA A 295 14.39 8.10 16.64
C ALA A 295 15.15 6.96 15.93
N ARG A 296 16.45 7.14 15.66
CA ARG A 296 17.32 6.11 15.09
C ARG A 296 17.39 4.87 15.99
N GLU A 297 17.56 5.07 17.30
CA GLU A 297 17.57 3.96 18.27
C GLU A 297 16.22 3.24 18.33
N TRP A 298 15.11 4.00 18.31
CA TRP A 298 13.77 3.42 18.24
C TRP A 298 13.59 2.56 16.98
N LEU A 299 14.05 3.04 15.82
CA LEU A 299 13.98 2.30 14.56
C LEU A 299 14.83 1.02 14.61
N ARG A 300 16.04 1.07 15.18
CA ARG A 300 16.92 -0.09 15.33
C ARG A 300 16.39 -1.15 16.30
N THR A 301 15.54 -0.77 17.21
CA THR A 301 14.98 -1.65 18.24
C THR A 301 13.52 -2.00 17.92
N GLN A 302 12.59 -1.10 18.21
CA GLN A 302 11.16 -1.36 18.05
C GLN A 302 10.73 -1.42 16.57
N GLY A 303 11.25 -0.52 15.75
CA GLY A 303 10.94 -0.50 14.30
C GLY A 303 11.41 -1.79 13.62
N ARG A 304 12.64 -2.21 13.91
CA ARG A 304 13.20 -3.48 13.44
C ARG A 304 12.35 -4.67 13.92
N LYS A 305 12.01 -4.73 15.19
CA LYS A 305 11.16 -5.78 15.72
C LYS A 305 9.82 -5.86 14.98
N ASN A 306 9.16 -4.73 14.74
CA ASN A 306 7.88 -4.69 14.03
C ASN A 306 7.97 -5.29 12.62
N ILE A 307 9.05 -5.01 11.88
CA ILE A 307 9.21 -5.53 10.51
C ILE A 307 9.65 -7.00 10.51
N GLU A 308 10.51 -7.43 11.45
CA GLU A 308 10.94 -8.83 11.57
C GLU A 308 9.76 -9.74 11.94
N GLU A 309 8.92 -9.35 12.90
CA GLU A 309 7.69 -10.09 13.25
C GLU A 309 6.72 -10.19 12.05
N LEU A 310 6.57 -9.12 11.27
CA LEU A 310 5.76 -9.15 10.05
C LEU A 310 6.34 -10.11 9.00
N ASN A 311 7.66 -10.10 8.83
CA ASN A 311 8.34 -11.00 7.88
C ASN A 311 8.18 -12.48 8.27
N GLU A 312 8.20 -12.80 9.57
CA GLU A 312 7.93 -14.16 10.07
C GLU A 312 6.51 -14.63 9.70
N VAL A 313 5.52 -13.74 9.81
CA VAL A 313 4.14 -14.03 9.39
C VAL A 313 4.06 -14.21 7.88
N LEU A 314 4.69 -13.33 7.10
CA LEU A 314 4.69 -13.41 5.64
C LEU A 314 5.34 -14.70 5.13
N ALA A 315 6.42 -15.14 5.76
CA ALA A 315 7.08 -16.40 5.40
C ALA A 315 6.16 -17.65 5.53
N GLN A 316 5.13 -17.55 6.37
CA GLN A 316 4.17 -18.63 6.63
C GLN A 316 2.86 -18.49 5.84
N THR A 317 2.55 -17.28 5.33
CA THR A 317 1.22 -16.94 4.83
C THR A 317 1.18 -16.48 3.38
N ALA A 318 2.23 -15.79 2.91
CA ALA A 318 2.26 -15.25 1.56
C ALA A 318 2.74 -16.28 0.53
N SER A 319 2.24 -16.17 -0.69
CA SER A 319 2.66 -16.97 -1.85
C SER A 319 3.56 -16.16 -2.78
N SER A 320 4.39 -16.84 -3.57
CA SER A 320 5.19 -16.16 -4.59
C SER A 320 4.31 -15.53 -5.67
N TRP A 321 4.61 -14.27 -6.04
CA TRP A 321 3.92 -13.62 -7.17
C TRP A 321 4.12 -14.37 -8.49
N SER A 322 5.23 -15.11 -8.62
CA SER A 322 5.53 -15.88 -9.83
C SER A 322 4.56 -17.05 -10.09
N GLU A 323 3.76 -17.44 -9.08
CA GLU A 323 2.72 -18.44 -9.26
C GLU A 323 1.51 -17.94 -10.09
N LYS A 324 1.40 -16.62 -10.26
CA LYS A 324 0.27 -15.96 -10.96
C LYS A 324 0.64 -15.41 -12.35
N VAL A 325 1.90 -15.48 -12.79
CA VAL A 325 2.40 -14.88 -14.03
C VAL A 325 3.32 -15.81 -14.82
#